data_2f6dc96ff6a348daed298e325ec1b2e7
#
_entry.id   2f6dc96ff6a348daed298e325ec1b2e7
#
_cell.length_a   1.000
_cell.length_b   1.000
_cell.length_c   1.000
_cell.angle_alpha   90.00
_cell.angle_beta   90.00
_cell.angle_gamma   90.00
#
_symmetry.space_group_name_H-M   'P 1'
#
loop_
_entity.id
_entity.type
_entity.pdbx_description
1 polymer ?
#
loop_
_entity_poly.entity_id
_entity_poly.type
_entity_poly.pdbx_seq_one_letter_code
_entity_poly.pdbx_strand_id
1 'polypeptide(L)'
;MPHSRPEDLPSATSRGWPSAEGGFRAAHWGDMEVCLTTVAEPLDCTDQYKLGRCPGGVCPCPHFFYVFEGRIRCRWPDSDIPDEVVSAGEVCYFPAGHILIYEEASRVLELNPAAALRDCMDAMERAARNLAATT
;
A
#
# COMPACT_ATOMS: atom_id res chain seq x y z
N MET A 1 -7.15 -5.42 24.90
CA MET A 1 -6.11 -6.26 24.27
C MET A 1 -6.11 -6.05 22.78
N PRO A 2 -4.92 -5.77 22.16
CA PRO A 2 -4.86 -5.52 20.73
C PRO A 2 -4.95 -6.82 19.94
N HIS A 3 -6.15 -7.19 19.58
CA HIS A 3 -6.42 -8.24 18.60
C HIS A 3 -7.72 -7.93 17.89
N SER A 4 -7.83 -8.35 16.65
CA SER A 4 -9.01 -8.13 15.83
C SER A 4 -9.01 -9.08 14.64
N ARG A 5 -10.18 -9.33 14.08
CA ARG A 5 -10.23 -9.85 12.72
C ARG A 5 -9.84 -8.73 11.78
N PRO A 6 -9.22 -9.03 10.64
CA PRO A 6 -8.85 -7.97 9.69
C PRO A 6 -10.03 -7.08 9.30
N GLU A 7 -11.19 -7.67 9.04
CA GLU A 7 -12.39 -6.95 8.62
C GLU A 7 -13.03 -6.09 9.73
N ASP A 8 -12.63 -6.31 10.98
CA ASP A 8 -13.13 -5.57 12.14
C ASP A 8 -12.17 -4.45 12.59
N LEU A 9 -11.04 -4.28 11.93
CA LEU A 9 -10.14 -3.15 12.18
C LEU A 9 -10.88 -1.84 11.94
N PRO A 10 -10.55 -0.76 12.70
CA PRO A 10 -11.17 0.54 12.50
C PRO A 10 -11.03 1.04 11.07
N SER A 11 -12.11 1.62 10.54
CA SER A 11 -12.04 2.29 9.24
C SER A 11 -11.04 3.44 9.34
N ALA A 12 -10.10 3.47 8.43
CA ALA A 12 -9.11 4.54 8.30
C ALA A 12 -9.33 5.23 6.95
N THR A 13 -9.37 6.56 6.99
CA THR A 13 -9.50 7.34 5.76
C THR A 13 -8.11 7.82 5.34
N SER A 14 -7.72 7.44 4.13
CA SER A 14 -6.63 8.12 3.44
C SER A 14 -7.21 8.79 2.21
N ARG A 15 -7.12 10.10 2.14
CA ARG A 15 -7.66 10.89 1.03
C ARG A 15 -6.97 10.59 -0.30
N GLY A 16 -5.79 10.02 -0.24
CA GLY A 16 -4.99 9.75 -1.42
C GLY A 16 -5.02 8.30 -1.88
N TRP A 17 -5.65 7.41 -1.12
CA TRP A 17 -5.64 5.99 -1.46
C TRP A 17 -6.92 5.61 -2.21
N PRO A 18 -6.82 5.19 -3.48
CA PRO A 18 -7.98 4.73 -4.23
C PRO A 18 -8.38 3.33 -3.75
N SER A 19 -9.27 3.26 -2.80
CA SER A 19 -9.76 2.02 -2.25
C SER A 19 -11.27 1.86 -2.48
N ALA A 20 -11.73 0.62 -2.47
CA ALA A 20 -13.15 0.31 -2.44
C ALA A 20 -13.79 0.83 -1.14
N GLU A 21 -15.09 0.95 -1.11
CA GLU A 21 -15.82 1.30 0.11
C GLU A 21 -15.40 0.39 1.27
N GLY A 22 -15.02 0.99 2.38
CA GLY A 22 -14.43 0.27 3.51
C GLY A 22 -13.04 -0.28 3.25
N GLY A 23 -12.39 0.15 2.18
CA GLY A 23 -11.20 -0.46 1.63
C GLY A 23 -9.89 -0.21 2.36
N PHE A 24 -9.87 0.68 3.35
CA PHE A 24 -8.69 0.84 4.18
C PHE A 24 -9.09 0.85 5.64
N ARG A 25 -8.60 -0.16 6.37
CA ARG A 25 -8.80 -0.31 7.80
C ARG A 25 -7.45 -0.45 8.48
N ALA A 26 -7.26 0.15 9.63
CA ALA A 26 -5.96 0.13 10.28
C ALA A 26 -6.06 0.26 11.79
N ALA A 27 -5.08 -0.33 12.48
CA ALA A 27 -4.84 -0.11 13.89
C ALA A 27 -3.34 0.06 14.13
N HIS A 28 -2.99 0.95 15.05
CA HIS A 28 -1.61 1.18 15.47
C HIS A 28 -1.34 0.34 16.72
N TRP A 29 -0.49 -0.67 16.58
CA TRP A 29 -0.12 -1.56 17.69
C TRP A 29 1.40 -1.60 17.85
N GLY A 30 1.87 -1.07 18.98
CA GLY A 30 3.31 -0.92 19.19
C GLY A 30 3.91 0.02 18.13
N ASP A 31 4.95 -0.42 17.45
CA ASP A 31 5.59 0.35 16.37
C ASP A 31 5.04 0.02 14.97
N MET A 32 3.95 -0.75 14.92
CA MET A 32 3.40 -1.27 13.67
C MET A 32 2.01 -0.73 13.40
N GLU A 33 1.73 -0.45 12.14
CA GLU A 33 0.36 -0.33 11.63
C GLU A 33 -0.05 -1.66 11.03
N VAL A 34 -1.18 -2.18 11.51
CA VAL A 34 -1.81 -3.39 10.97
C VAL A 34 -2.95 -2.92 10.07
N CYS A 35 -2.89 -3.24 8.79
CA CYS A 35 -3.80 -2.68 7.81
C CYS A 35 -4.50 -3.78 7.02
N LEU A 36 -5.79 -3.57 6.74
CA LEU A 36 -6.51 -4.32 5.72
C LEU A 36 -6.76 -3.36 4.56
N THR A 37 -6.18 -3.67 3.41
CA THR A 37 -6.31 -2.86 2.19
C THR A 37 -7.12 -3.61 1.16
N THR A 38 -8.15 -2.96 0.63
CA THR A 38 -8.99 -3.50 -0.45
C THR A 38 -8.94 -2.54 -1.63
N VAL A 39 -8.52 -3.05 -2.77
CA VAL A 39 -8.46 -2.30 -4.03
C VAL A 39 -9.47 -2.93 -4.98
N ALA A 40 -10.44 -2.15 -5.43
CA ALA A 40 -11.58 -2.65 -6.22
C ALA A 40 -11.23 -2.94 -7.68
N GLU A 41 -10.20 -2.29 -8.20
CA GLU A 41 -9.80 -2.37 -9.61
C GLU A 41 -8.28 -2.44 -9.72
N PRO A 42 -7.74 -2.87 -10.88
CA PRO A 42 -6.30 -2.80 -11.10
C PRO A 42 -5.75 -1.41 -10.85
N LEU A 43 -4.61 -1.33 -10.19
CA LEU A 43 -4.00 -0.07 -9.80
C LEU A 43 -2.48 -0.16 -9.92
N ASP A 44 -1.90 0.68 -10.77
CA ASP A 44 -0.46 0.88 -10.86
C ASP A 44 -0.09 2.13 -10.06
N CYS A 45 0.67 1.95 -8.98
CA CYS A 45 1.02 3.04 -8.08
C CYS A 45 2.22 3.89 -8.56
N THR A 46 2.73 3.68 -9.74
CA THR A 46 3.91 4.40 -10.27
C THR A 46 3.74 5.92 -10.18
N ASP A 47 2.60 6.42 -10.67
CA ASP A 47 2.36 7.86 -10.72
C ASP A 47 2.10 8.47 -9.34
N GLN A 48 1.47 7.72 -8.42
CA GLN A 48 1.24 8.20 -7.07
C GLN A 48 2.55 8.48 -6.33
N TYR A 49 3.56 7.64 -6.49
CA TYR A 49 4.86 7.89 -5.84
C TYR A 49 5.55 9.12 -6.40
N LYS A 50 5.44 9.36 -7.70
CA LYS A 50 6.01 10.54 -8.35
C LYS A 50 5.26 11.82 -7.96
N LEU A 51 3.94 11.81 -8.07
CA LEU A 51 3.09 12.94 -7.71
C LEU A 51 3.17 13.26 -6.22
N GLY A 52 3.36 12.24 -5.39
CA GLY A 52 3.56 12.38 -3.95
C GLY A 52 4.97 12.80 -3.56
N ARG A 53 5.88 12.94 -4.54
CA ARG A 53 7.27 13.34 -4.33
C ARG A 53 8.05 12.41 -3.41
N CYS A 54 7.77 11.10 -3.52
CA CYS A 54 8.60 10.11 -2.86
C CYS A 54 10.02 10.15 -3.42
N PRO A 55 11.06 10.06 -2.57
CA PRO A 55 12.42 10.03 -3.05
C PRO A 55 12.64 8.92 -4.09
N GLY A 56 13.19 9.27 -5.25
CA GLY A 56 13.38 8.34 -6.36
C GLY A 56 12.11 7.87 -7.05
N GLY A 57 10.93 8.37 -6.67
CA GLY A 57 9.65 7.97 -7.25
C GLY A 57 9.23 6.56 -6.85
N VAL A 58 9.65 6.08 -5.68
CA VAL A 58 9.39 4.73 -5.16
C VAL A 58 8.81 4.79 -3.76
N CYS A 59 8.21 3.68 -3.31
CA CYS A 59 7.61 3.62 -1.99
C CYS A 59 8.68 3.64 -0.89
N PRO A 60 8.59 4.53 0.10
CA PRO A 60 9.54 4.58 1.21
C PRO A 60 9.24 3.59 2.33
N CYS A 61 8.11 2.89 2.26
CA CYS A 61 7.66 1.99 3.33
C CYS A 61 7.92 0.53 2.97
N PRO A 62 8.66 -0.23 3.79
CA PRO A 62 8.68 -1.67 3.62
C PRO A 62 7.31 -2.26 3.98
N HIS A 63 6.92 -3.32 3.28
CA HIS A 63 5.63 -3.97 3.49
C HIS A 63 5.79 -5.45 3.74
N PHE A 64 5.03 -5.94 4.72
CA PHE A 64 4.78 -7.37 4.93
C PHE A 64 3.32 -7.62 4.58
N PHE A 65 3.07 -8.47 3.59
CA PHE A 65 1.71 -8.76 3.12
C PHE A 65 1.34 -10.22 3.31
N TYR A 66 0.06 -10.42 3.59
CA TYR A 66 -0.65 -11.66 3.27
C TYR A 66 -1.75 -11.31 2.27
N VAL A 67 -1.76 -11.96 1.12
CA VAL A 67 -2.74 -11.69 0.06
C VAL A 67 -3.93 -12.63 0.24
N PHE A 68 -5.10 -12.06 0.55
CA PHE A 68 -6.35 -12.83 0.63
C PHE A 68 -6.92 -13.08 -0.76
N GLU A 69 -6.93 -12.05 -1.60
CA GLU A 69 -7.49 -12.08 -2.94
C GLU A 69 -6.63 -11.22 -3.86
N GLY A 70 -6.55 -11.60 -5.13
CA GLY A 70 -5.89 -10.80 -6.13
C GLY A 70 -4.45 -11.18 -6.40
N ARG A 71 -3.74 -10.26 -7.03
CA ARG A 71 -2.36 -10.45 -7.46
C ARG A 71 -1.65 -9.12 -7.48
N ILE A 72 -0.47 -9.07 -6.87
CA ILE A 72 0.32 -7.86 -6.72
C ILE A 72 1.69 -8.09 -7.32
N ARG A 73 2.09 -7.18 -8.24
CA ARG A 73 3.44 -7.12 -8.79
C ARG A 73 4.23 -6.10 -8.02
N CYS A 74 5.44 -6.47 -7.64
CA CYS A 74 6.42 -5.58 -7.03
C CYS A 74 7.60 -5.39 -7.98
N ARG A 75 7.95 -4.14 -8.23
CA ARG A 75 9.03 -3.76 -9.13
C ARG A 75 10.03 -2.88 -8.39
N TRP A 76 11.33 -3.12 -8.61
CA TRP A 76 12.41 -2.30 -8.08
C TRP A 76 13.14 -1.61 -9.24
N PRO A 77 12.72 -0.38 -9.63
CA PRO A 77 13.19 0.24 -10.88
C PRO A 77 14.68 0.59 -10.90
N ASP A 78 15.27 0.81 -9.71
CA ASP A 78 16.68 1.20 -9.58
C ASP A 78 17.60 0.01 -9.26
N SER A 79 17.15 -1.20 -9.55
CA SER A 79 17.81 -2.44 -9.18
C SER A 79 17.68 -3.47 -10.30
N ASP A 80 18.64 -4.40 -10.35
CA ASP A 80 18.59 -5.56 -11.24
C ASP A 80 17.70 -6.69 -10.70
N ILE A 81 17.05 -6.47 -9.57
CA ILE A 81 16.09 -7.43 -8.99
C ILE A 81 14.90 -7.56 -9.94
N PRO A 82 14.58 -8.79 -10.41
CA PRO A 82 13.41 -8.97 -11.27
C PRO A 82 12.12 -8.67 -10.54
N ASP A 83 11.08 -8.31 -11.30
CA ASP A 83 9.74 -8.15 -10.75
C ASP A 83 9.31 -9.43 -10.05
N GLU A 84 8.58 -9.27 -8.96
CA GLU A 84 8.01 -10.37 -8.19
C GLU A 84 6.50 -10.26 -8.19
N VAL A 85 5.83 -11.40 -8.39
CA VAL A 85 4.36 -11.45 -8.39
C VAL A 85 3.90 -12.31 -7.23
N VAL A 86 3.03 -11.74 -6.39
CA VAL A 86 2.46 -12.40 -5.22
C VAL A 86 0.97 -12.59 -5.45
N SER A 87 0.51 -13.81 -5.26
CA SER A 87 -0.88 -14.21 -5.50
C SER A 87 -1.61 -14.55 -4.19
N ALA A 88 -2.93 -14.70 -4.28
CA ALA A 88 -3.77 -15.08 -3.14
C ALA A 88 -3.23 -16.31 -2.40
N GLY A 89 -3.23 -16.23 -1.08
CA GLY A 89 -2.72 -17.28 -0.20
C GLY A 89 -1.22 -17.20 0.09
N GLU A 90 -0.52 -16.22 -0.45
CA GLU A 90 0.92 -16.07 -0.28
C GLU A 90 1.27 -14.92 0.67
N VAL A 91 2.41 -15.05 1.34
CA VAL A 91 3.02 -13.99 2.15
C VAL A 91 4.23 -13.43 1.41
N CYS A 92 4.51 -12.15 1.64
CA CYS A 92 5.70 -11.53 1.06
C CYS A 92 6.28 -10.43 1.95
N TYR A 93 7.52 -10.10 1.67
CA TYR A 93 8.19 -8.92 2.23
C TYR A 93 8.79 -8.11 1.09
N PHE A 94 8.36 -6.86 0.98
CA PHE A 94 8.90 -5.92 0.00
C PHE A 94 9.67 -4.82 0.73
N PRO A 95 11.01 -4.81 0.66
CA PRO A 95 11.79 -3.70 1.18
C PRO A 95 11.37 -2.37 0.58
N ALA A 96 11.67 -1.26 1.24
CA ALA A 96 11.50 0.06 0.66
C ALA A 96 12.25 0.18 -0.69
N GLY A 97 11.77 1.06 -1.55
CA GLY A 97 12.37 1.27 -2.87
C GLY A 97 11.64 0.55 -4.01
N HIS A 98 10.47 0.02 -3.74
CA HIS A 98 9.65 -0.68 -4.72
C HIS A 98 8.55 0.21 -5.30
N ILE A 99 7.94 -0.30 -6.38
CA ILE A 99 6.67 0.17 -6.92
C ILE A 99 5.68 -0.98 -6.82
N LEU A 100 4.51 -0.72 -6.22
CA LEU A 100 3.43 -1.70 -6.16
C LEU A 100 2.48 -1.53 -7.34
N ILE A 101 2.12 -2.66 -7.93
CA ILE A 101 1.15 -2.72 -9.02
C ILE A 101 0.13 -3.80 -8.64
N TYR A 102 -1.09 -3.39 -8.37
CA TYR A 102 -2.21 -4.32 -8.19
C TYR A 102 -2.70 -4.72 -9.58
N GLU A 103 -2.40 -5.94 -9.99
CA GLU A 103 -2.72 -6.39 -11.35
C GLU A 103 -4.21 -6.69 -11.53
N GLU A 104 -4.92 -6.89 -10.44
CA GLU A 104 -6.36 -7.11 -10.40
C GLU A 104 -6.91 -6.61 -9.06
N ALA A 105 -8.24 -6.58 -8.91
CA ALA A 105 -8.86 -6.29 -7.62
C ALA A 105 -8.22 -7.18 -6.54
N SER A 106 -7.83 -6.58 -5.44
CA SER A 106 -7.01 -7.27 -4.42
C SER A 106 -7.45 -6.91 -3.01
N ARG A 107 -7.21 -7.84 -2.10
CA ARG A 107 -7.43 -7.66 -0.67
C ARG A 107 -6.25 -8.23 0.08
N VAL A 108 -5.58 -7.39 0.85
CA VAL A 108 -4.33 -7.75 1.52
C VAL A 108 -4.34 -7.33 2.99
N LEU A 109 -3.72 -8.16 3.83
CA LEU A 109 -3.35 -7.79 5.19
C LEU A 109 -1.91 -7.30 5.15
N GLU A 110 -1.68 -6.10 5.68
CA GLU A 110 -0.37 -5.49 5.73
C GLU A 110 0.07 -5.29 7.17
N LEU A 111 1.34 -5.52 7.42
CA LEU A 111 2.01 -5.19 8.68
C LEU A 111 3.16 -4.25 8.31
N ASN A 112 3.05 -2.99 8.68
CA ASN A 112 3.97 -1.95 8.24
C ASN A 112 4.58 -1.22 9.43
N PRO A 113 5.88 -0.83 9.36
CA PRO A 113 6.42 0.12 10.34
C PRO A 113 5.61 1.41 10.31
N ALA A 114 5.08 1.83 11.46
CA ALA A 114 4.13 2.94 11.52
C ALA A 114 4.69 4.26 10.98
N ALA A 115 5.94 4.59 11.32
CA ALA A 115 6.55 5.84 10.87
C ALA A 115 6.75 5.87 9.35
N ALA A 116 7.24 4.77 8.77
CA ALA A 116 7.46 4.66 7.34
C ALA A 116 6.13 4.65 6.56
N LEU A 117 5.09 4.00 7.13
CA LEU A 117 3.77 4.03 6.53
C LEU A 117 3.19 5.45 6.52
N ARG A 118 3.38 6.21 7.59
CA ARG A 118 2.94 7.59 7.66
C ARG A 118 3.54 8.43 6.54
N ASP A 119 4.85 8.28 6.28
CA ASP A 119 5.51 8.97 5.19
C ASP A 119 4.91 8.59 3.83
N CYS A 120 4.61 7.31 3.64
CA CYS A 120 3.96 6.82 2.43
C CYS A 120 2.54 7.41 2.27
N MET A 121 1.73 7.40 3.33
CA MET A 121 0.36 7.92 3.28
C MET A 121 0.34 9.44 3.08
N ASP A 122 1.26 10.18 3.68
CA ASP A 122 1.42 11.62 3.43
C ASP A 122 1.76 11.87 1.96
N ALA A 123 2.59 11.03 1.36
CA ALA A 123 2.90 11.10 -0.07
C ALA A 123 1.65 10.82 -0.93
N MET A 124 0.83 9.85 -0.55
CA MET A 124 -0.42 9.55 -1.26
C MET A 124 -1.39 10.75 -1.21
N GLU A 125 -1.49 11.42 -0.07
CA GLU A 125 -2.30 12.64 0.06
C GLU A 125 -1.76 13.77 -0.81
N ARG A 126 -0.44 13.96 -0.86
CA ARG A 126 0.18 14.94 -1.78
C ARG A 126 -0.12 14.59 -3.23
N ALA A 127 -0.04 13.31 -3.60
CA ALA A 127 -0.34 12.84 -4.94
C ALA A 127 -1.77 13.18 -5.33
N ALA A 128 -2.75 12.96 -4.45
CA ALA A 128 -4.14 13.29 -4.69
C ALA A 128 -4.35 14.79 -4.89
N ARG A 129 -3.70 15.63 -4.08
CA ARG A 129 -3.76 17.09 -4.25
C ARG A 129 -3.14 17.55 -5.55
N ASN A 130 -1.99 16.98 -5.92
CA ASN A 130 -1.29 17.33 -7.16
C ASN A 130 -2.08 16.90 -8.39
N LEU A 131 -2.74 15.74 -8.33
CA LEU A 131 -3.62 15.28 -9.40
C LEU A 131 -4.83 16.23 -9.56
N ALA A 132 -5.46 16.62 -8.46
CA ALA A 132 -6.59 17.54 -8.48
C ALA A 132 -6.19 18.91 -9.06
N ALA A 133 -4.96 19.38 -8.79
CA ALA A 133 -4.46 20.66 -9.30
C ALA A 133 -4.17 20.64 -10.82
N THR A 134 -3.98 19.45 -11.42
CA THR A 134 -3.74 19.31 -12.87
C THR A 134 -5.00 19.07 -13.68
N THR A 135 -6.12 18.88 -13.03
CA THR A 135 -7.45 18.74 -13.67
C THR A 135 -8.27 19.99 -13.43
#